data_048599b806f869f4ae5032631ded02a4
#
_entry.id   048599b806f869f4ae5032631ded02a4
#
_cell.length_a   1.000
_cell.length_b   1.000
_cell.length_c   1.000
_cell.angle_alpha   90.00
_cell.angle_beta   90.00
_cell.angle_gamma   90.00
#
_symmetry.space_group_name_H-M   'P 1'
#
loop_
_entity.id
_entity.type
_entity.pdbx_description
1 polymer ?
#
loop_
_entity_poly.entity_id
_entity_poly.type
_entity_poly.pdbx_seq_one_letter_code
_entity_poly.pdbx_strand_id
1 'polypeptide(L)'
;AAAGLAINNTAMIVAGMIVGASGTILTNLMAKAMNRSVANIVAGGFGGGSSAASGAAAEHGPVKSTTAADVAIQMAYANEVIIVPGYGMAVAQAQHAVKEMAALLAERGVPVKYAIHPVAGRMPGHMNVLLAEAGIDYDAMKEMDEINGEFNRCDVALVIGANDVTNPAAKYDPGSPIYGMPVLNVAEAHSVIVSKRSMSSGYAGIDNPLFYQPQ
;
A
#
# COMPACT_ATOMS: atom_id res chain seq x y z
N ALA A 1 4.48 2.00 32.41
CA ALA A 1 5.16 1.24 33.49
C ALA A 1 5.90 2.18 34.45
N ALA A 2 6.84 3.03 34.02
CA ALA A 2 7.63 3.89 34.92
C ALA A 2 6.76 4.78 35.84
N ALA A 3 5.77 5.46 35.30
CA ALA A 3 4.82 6.24 36.10
C ALA A 3 4.06 5.37 37.13
N GLY A 4 3.67 4.15 36.73
CA GLY A 4 3.01 3.20 37.64
C GLY A 4 3.91 2.76 38.81
N LEU A 5 5.21 2.59 38.55
CA LEU A 5 6.20 2.33 39.60
C LEU A 5 6.32 3.51 40.58
N ALA A 6 6.40 4.75 40.03
CA ALA A 6 6.55 5.94 40.86
C ALA A 6 5.37 6.18 41.82
N ILE A 7 4.14 5.84 41.40
CA ILE A 7 2.92 6.01 42.22
C ILE A 7 2.42 4.70 42.84
N ASN A 8 3.21 3.63 42.73
CA ASN A 8 2.88 2.28 43.26
C ASN A 8 1.52 1.75 42.78
N ASN A 9 1.20 1.93 41.48
CA ASN A 9 -0.05 1.48 40.85
C ASN A 9 0.19 0.28 39.96
N THR A 10 -0.18 -0.91 40.40
CA THR A 10 0.05 -2.19 39.71
C THR A 10 -0.67 -2.23 38.35
N ALA A 11 -1.88 -1.69 38.25
CA ALA A 11 -2.62 -1.68 36.99
C ALA A 11 -1.90 -0.86 35.91
N MET A 12 -1.35 0.29 36.25
CA MET A 12 -0.54 1.10 35.33
C MET A 12 0.79 0.42 34.94
N ILE A 13 1.38 -0.36 35.88
CA ILE A 13 2.60 -1.12 35.57
C ILE A 13 2.28 -2.18 34.52
N VAL A 14 1.26 -2.99 34.76
CA VAL A 14 0.87 -4.10 33.86
C VAL A 14 0.41 -3.55 32.50
N ALA A 15 -0.47 -2.57 32.47
CA ALA A 15 -0.91 -1.93 31.23
C ALA A 15 0.27 -1.35 30.42
N GLY A 16 1.19 -0.66 31.10
CA GLY A 16 2.37 -0.10 30.46
C GLY A 16 3.36 -1.15 29.93
N MET A 17 3.45 -2.32 30.57
CA MET A 17 4.26 -3.44 30.05
C MET A 17 3.63 -4.05 28.80
N ILE A 18 2.32 -4.30 28.80
CA ILE A 18 1.60 -4.87 27.65
C ILE A 18 1.68 -3.94 26.43
N VAL A 19 1.37 -2.65 26.64
CA VAL A 19 1.44 -1.65 25.56
C VAL A 19 2.86 -1.47 25.05
N GLY A 20 3.85 -1.45 25.94
CA GLY A 20 5.27 -1.36 25.55
C GLY A 20 5.74 -2.56 24.72
N ALA A 21 5.39 -3.78 25.12
CA ALA A 21 5.70 -4.99 24.40
C ALA A 21 5.04 -4.99 23.00
N SER A 22 3.74 -4.72 22.93
CA SER A 22 2.99 -4.64 21.68
C SER A 22 3.55 -3.58 20.74
N GLY A 23 3.84 -2.38 21.25
CA GLY A 23 4.41 -1.29 20.47
C GLY A 23 5.80 -1.62 19.92
N THR A 24 6.63 -2.33 20.69
CA THR A 24 7.96 -2.77 20.22
C THR A 24 7.85 -3.79 19.10
N ILE A 25 6.95 -4.77 19.22
CA ILE A 25 6.72 -5.78 18.17
C ILE A 25 6.22 -5.10 16.88
N LEU A 26 5.22 -4.25 16.99
CA LEU A 26 4.66 -3.52 15.83
C LEU A 26 5.70 -2.64 15.16
N THR A 27 6.48 -1.87 15.93
CA THR A 27 7.55 -1.03 15.38
C THR A 27 8.59 -1.86 14.63
N ASN A 28 8.96 -3.02 15.17
CA ASN A 28 9.94 -3.89 14.54
C ASN A 28 9.42 -4.50 13.23
N LEU A 29 8.15 -4.92 13.20
CA LEU A 29 7.50 -5.43 11.99
C LEU A 29 7.40 -4.35 10.91
N MET A 30 7.00 -3.13 11.27
CA MET A 30 6.94 -2.01 10.33
C MET A 30 8.32 -1.62 9.80
N ALA A 31 9.33 -1.54 10.67
CA ALA A 31 10.70 -1.25 10.27
C ALA A 31 11.21 -2.29 9.26
N LYS A 32 10.95 -3.57 9.52
CA LYS A 32 11.30 -4.67 8.62
C LYS A 32 10.56 -4.56 7.27
N ALA A 33 9.26 -4.27 7.29
CA ALA A 33 8.46 -4.10 6.08
C ALA A 33 8.89 -2.90 5.23
N MET A 34 9.49 -1.88 5.85
CA MET A 34 10.05 -0.70 5.17
C MET A 34 11.54 -0.88 4.81
N ASN A 35 12.13 -2.03 5.09
CA ASN A 35 13.57 -2.29 4.95
C ASN A 35 14.45 -1.26 5.69
N ARG A 36 14.04 -0.86 6.88
CA ARG A 36 14.77 0.08 7.73
C ARG A 36 15.07 -0.52 9.10
N SER A 37 16.24 -0.23 9.65
CA SER A 37 16.53 -0.61 11.04
C SER A 37 15.85 0.34 12.02
N VAL A 38 15.40 -0.19 13.17
CA VAL A 38 14.82 0.63 14.24
C VAL A 38 15.80 1.70 14.72
N ALA A 39 17.09 1.37 14.77
CA ALA A 39 18.15 2.32 15.12
C ALA A 39 18.20 3.52 14.16
N ASN A 40 18.09 3.28 12.85
CA ASN A 40 18.05 4.36 11.84
C ASN A 40 16.80 5.23 11.96
N ILE A 41 15.66 4.63 12.35
CA ILE A 41 14.41 5.38 12.54
C ILE A 41 14.54 6.31 13.75
N VAL A 42 15.09 5.83 14.86
CA VAL A 42 15.27 6.61 16.09
C VAL A 42 16.36 7.68 15.91
N ALA A 43 17.51 7.34 15.32
CA ALA A 43 18.61 8.26 15.08
C ALA A 43 18.29 9.29 13.99
N GLY A 44 17.57 8.88 12.94
CA GLY A 44 17.17 9.75 11.84
C GLY A 44 16.16 10.85 12.25
N GLY A 45 15.40 10.63 13.33
CA GLY A 45 14.49 11.64 13.90
C GLY A 45 15.19 12.79 14.61
N PHE A 46 16.50 12.69 14.93
CA PHE A 46 17.25 13.66 15.72
C PHE A 46 18.25 14.54 14.93
N GLY A 47 18.25 14.54 13.60
CA GLY A 47 19.19 15.39 12.88
C GLY A 47 19.50 15.06 11.43
N GLY A 48 18.78 14.12 10.86
CA GLY A 48 18.82 13.95 9.42
C GLY A 48 18.00 15.05 8.79
N GLY A 49 18.62 16.15 8.44
CA GLY A 49 18.07 17.00 7.40
C GLY A 49 17.72 16.07 6.25
N SER A 50 16.46 16.05 5.84
CA SER A 50 16.10 15.53 4.54
C SER A 50 17.01 16.24 3.56
N SER A 51 18.11 15.61 3.15
CA SER A 51 18.59 15.83 1.82
C SER A 51 17.41 15.41 0.97
N ALA A 52 16.52 16.36 0.72
CA ALA A 52 15.72 16.32 -0.46
C ALA A 52 16.74 16.04 -1.55
N ALA A 53 16.83 14.79 -1.97
CA ALA A 53 17.36 14.53 -3.27
C ALA A 53 16.49 15.42 -4.15
N SER A 54 17.07 16.54 -4.55
CA SER A 54 16.57 17.33 -5.66
C SER A 54 16.63 16.35 -6.80
N GLY A 55 15.52 15.61 -6.95
CA GLY A 55 15.33 14.75 -8.08
C GLY A 55 15.52 15.64 -9.29
N ALA A 56 16.55 15.38 -10.06
CA ALA A 56 16.57 15.82 -11.43
C ALA A 56 15.16 15.54 -11.95
N ALA A 57 14.53 16.58 -12.48
CA ALA A 57 13.21 16.44 -13.04
C ALA A 57 13.29 15.30 -14.05
N ALA A 58 12.83 14.12 -13.65
CA ALA A 58 12.74 13.01 -14.55
C ALA A 58 11.78 13.48 -15.64
N GLU A 59 12.17 13.39 -16.90
CA GLU A 59 11.29 13.66 -18.01
C GLU A 59 10.13 12.68 -17.88
N HIS A 60 9.01 13.19 -17.37
CA HIS A 60 7.80 12.40 -17.20
C HIS A 60 7.27 12.07 -18.59
N GLY A 61 7.20 10.78 -18.89
CA GLY A 61 6.52 10.32 -20.09
C GLY A 61 5.04 10.76 -20.09
N PRO A 62 4.39 10.74 -21.25
CA PRO A 62 2.97 11.11 -21.32
C PRO A 62 2.13 10.15 -20.49
N VAL A 63 1.33 10.68 -19.56
CA VAL A 63 0.34 9.90 -18.82
C VAL A 63 -0.85 9.63 -19.74
N LYS A 64 -1.20 8.37 -19.89
CA LYS A 64 -2.41 7.96 -20.62
C LYS A 64 -3.61 8.05 -19.67
N SER A 65 -4.48 9.01 -19.89
CA SER A 65 -5.75 9.10 -19.15
C SER A 65 -6.81 8.20 -19.77
N THR A 66 -7.62 7.57 -18.94
CA THR A 66 -8.75 6.73 -19.36
C THR A 66 -10.04 7.19 -18.68
N THR A 67 -11.17 6.71 -19.15
CA THR A 67 -12.48 7.02 -18.56
C THR A 67 -12.99 5.87 -17.71
N ALA A 68 -13.90 6.16 -16.78
CA ALA A 68 -14.53 5.12 -15.97
C ALA A 68 -15.28 4.07 -16.81
N ALA A 69 -15.84 4.50 -17.97
CA ALA A 69 -16.53 3.59 -18.89
C ALA A 69 -15.56 2.61 -19.54
N ASP A 70 -14.40 3.09 -20.03
CA ASP A 70 -13.38 2.25 -20.63
C ASP A 70 -12.82 1.23 -19.62
N VAL A 71 -12.57 1.69 -18.38
CA VAL A 71 -12.11 0.83 -17.28
C VAL A 71 -13.14 -0.24 -16.96
N ALA A 72 -14.43 0.12 -16.89
CA ALA A 72 -15.51 -0.82 -16.63
C ALA A 72 -15.62 -1.90 -17.72
N ILE A 73 -15.41 -1.53 -18.98
CA ILE A 73 -15.36 -2.48 -20.12
C ILE A 73 -14.16 -3.43 -19.95
N GLN A 74 -12.97 -2.91 -19.69
CA GLN A 74 -11.79 -3.75 -19.50
C GLN A 74 -11.97 -4.74 -18.36
N MET A 75 -12.47 -4.30 -17.21
CA MET A 75 -12.72 -5.19 -16.07
C MET A 75 -13.84 -6.21 -16.34
N ALA A 76 -14.87 -5.84 -17.08
CA ALA A 76 -16.00 -6.75 -17.39
C ALA A 76 -15.62 -7.93 -18.29
N TYR A 77 -14.56 -7.78 -19.08
CA TYR A 77 -14.01 -8.83 -19.96
C TYR A 77 -12.73 -9.47 -19.43
N ALA A 78 -12.28 -9.08 -18.23
CA ALA A 78 -11.12 -9.67 -17.59
C ALA A 78 -11.41 -11.07 -17.07
N ASN A 79 -10.42 -11.95 -17.06
CA ASN A 79 -10.53 -13.25 -16.38
C ASN A 79 -10.25 -13.12 -14.88
N GLU A 80 -9.45 -12.14 -14.47
CA GLU A 80 -9.14 -11.85 -13.08
C GLU A 80 -8.82 -10.37 -12.89
N VAL A 81 -9.32 -9.78 -11.80
CA VAL A 81 -9.03 -8.41 -11.38
C VAL A 81 -8.38 -8.41 -10.00
N ILE A 82 -7.24 -7.74 -9.87
CA ILE A 82 -6.59 -7.53 -8.58
C ILE A 82 -6.70 -6.05 -8.20
N ILE A 83 -7.30 -5.77 -7.05
CA ILE A 83 -7.42 -4.41 -6.50
C ILE A 83 -6.30 -4.18 -5.48
N VAL A 84 -5.60 -3.08 -5.65
CA VAL A 84 -4.49 -2.65 -4.78
C VAL A 84 -4.95 -1.43 -3.97
N PRO A 85 -5.47 -1.63 -2.76
CA PRO A 85 -5.94 -0.54 -1.92
C PRO A 85 -4.78 0.19 -1.25
N GLY A 86 -4.88 1.51 -1.17
CA GLY A 86 -3.93 2.35 -0.46
C GLY A 86 -4.59 3.37 0.45
N TYR A 87 -3.79 4.19 1.11
CA TYR A 87 -4.28 5.21 2.04
C TYR A 87 -5.27 6.19 1.41
N GLY A 88 -5.10 6.51 0.12
CA GLY A 88 -6.03 7.39 -0.59
C GLY A 88 -7.45 6.84 -0.65
N MET A 89 -7.62 5.52 -0.77
CA MET A 89 -8.94 4.87 -0.70
C MET A 89 -9.57 5.08 0.69
N ALA A 90 -8.79 4.94 1.76
CA ALA A 90 -9.25 5.16 3.13
C ALA A 90 -9.70 6.60 3.37
N VAL A 91 -8.92 7.58 2.89
CA VAL A 91 -9.24 9.01 3.01
C VAL A 91 -10.51 9.37 2.25
N ALA A 92 -10.70 8.79 1.08
CA ALA A 92 -11.89 8.99 0.25
C ALA A 92 -13.11 8.17 0.74
N GLN A 93 -12.93 7.30 1.73
CA GLN A 93 -13.95 6.34 2.21
C GLN A 93 -14.57 5.52 1.06
N ALA A 94 -13.73 5.18 0.07
CA ALA A 94 -14.16 4.52 -1.15
C ALA A 94 -14.31 3.00 -1.03
N GLN A 95 -14.02 2.39 0.14
CA GLN A 95 -14.07 0.95 0.37
C GLN A 95 -15.43 0.33 0.06
N HIS A 96 -16.53 1.07 0.33
CA HIS A 96 -17.88 0.60 0.04
C HIS A 96 -18.16 0.57 -1.47
N ALA A 97 -17.77 1.62 -2.20
CA ALA A 97 -17.90 1.66 -3.66
C ALA A 97 -17.05 0.59 -4.34
N VAL A 98 -15.86 0.32 -3.80
CA VAL A 98 -14.97 -0.75 -4.27
C VAL A 98 -15.62 -2.13 -4.07
N LYS A 99 -16.27 -2.35 -2.92
CA LYS A 99 -17.04 -3.57 -2.67
C LYS A 99 -18.18 -3.75 -3.66
N GLU A 100 -18.98 -2.70 -3.88
CA GLU A 100 -20.09 -2.75 -4.85
C GLU A 100 -19.60 -3.08 -6.25
N MET A 101 -18.51 -2.45 -6.69
CA MET A 101 -17.87 -2.76 -7.97
C MET A 101 -17.42 -4.23 -8.04
N ALA A 102 -16.77 -4.74 -7.00
CA ALA A 102 -16.34 -6.13 -6.94
C ALA A 102 -17.52 -7.12 -6.96
N ALA A 103 -18.64 -6.80 -6.31
CA ALA A 103 -19.86 -7.60 -6.36
C ALA A 103 -20.43 -7.66 -7.78
N LEU A 104 -20.49 -6.54 -8.48
CA LEU A 104 -20.95 -6.49 -9.89
C LEU A 104 -20.04 -7.29 -10.83
N LEU A 105 -18.73 -7.31 -10.58
CA LEU A 105 -17.77 -8.13 -11.34
C LEU A 105 -17.99 -9.62 -11.05
N ALA A 106 -18.19 -9.98 -9.79
CA ALA A 106 -18.46 -11.35 -9.37
C ALA A 106 -19.76 -11.89 -10.00
N GLU A 107 -20.82 -11.08 -10.09
CA GLU A 107 -22.06 -11.44 -10.81
C GLU A 107 -21.83 -11.74 -12.30
N ARG A 108 -20.78 -11.18 -12.88
CA ARG A 108 -20.34 -11.45 -14.26
C ARG A 108 -19.35 -12.60 -14.39
N GLY A 109 -19.02 -13.25 -13.28
CA GLY A 109 -18.07 -14.36 -13.23
C GLY A 109 -16.61 -13.93 -13.23
N VAL A 110 -16.31 -12.65 -12.98
CA VAL A 110 -14.95 -12.13 -12.88
C VAL A 110 -14.51 -12.16 -11.40
N PRO A 111 -13.54 -13.01 -11.03
CA PRO A 111 -13.02 -13.05 -9.67
C PRO A 111 -12.23 -11.79 -9.35
N VAL A 112 -12.45 -11.26 -8.15
CA VAL A 112 -11.76 -10.07 -7.63
C VAL A 112 -10.98 -10.45 -6.40
N LYS A 113 -9.68 -10.11 -6.37
CA LYS A 113 -8.79 -10.25 -5.22
C LYS A 113 -8.28 -8.89 -4.76
N TYR A 114 -7.94 -8.79 -3.49
CA TYR A 114 -7.37 -7.57 -2.90
C TYR A 114 -5.94 -7.84 -2.49
N ALA A 115 -5.00 -7.10 -3.08
CA ALA A 115 -3.58 -7.22 -2.77
C ALA A 115 -3.21 -6.26 -1.63
N ILE A 116 -2.96 -6.82 -0.46
CA ILE A 116 -2.67 -6.05 0.74
C ILE A 116 -1.16 -5.92 0.96
N HIS A 117 -0.67 -4.70 1.02
CA HIS A 117 0.71 -4.44 1.41
C HIS A 117 0.78 -4.18 2.92
N PRO A 118 1.77 -4.75 3.65
CA PRO A 118 1.87 -4.63 5.11
C PRO A 118 1.91 -3.21 5.66
N VAL A 119 2.45 -2.27 4.89
CA VAL A 119 2.53 -0.85 5.27
C VAL A 119 1.55 0.05 4.51
N ALA A 120 0.59 -0.52 3.77
CA ALA A 120 -0.45 0.27 3.15
C ALA A 120 -1.34 0.93 4.21
N GLY A 121 -1.51 2.23 4.11
CA GLY A 121 -2.27 2.99 5.09
C GLY A 121 -1.40 3.69 6.13
N ARG A 122 -1.85 3.73 7.38
CA ARG A 122 -1.18 4.42 8.49
C ARG A 122 -0.75 3.51 9.64
N MET A 123 -1.19 2.27 9.64
CA MET A 123 -0.87 1.27 10.64
C MET A 123 -0.91 -0.13 10.02
N PRO A 124 -0.22 -1.11 10.59
CA PRO A 124 -0.32 -2.50 10.14
C PRO A 124 -1.77 -2.99 10.15
N GLY A 125 -2.17 -3.67 9.07
CA GLY A 125 -3.54 -4.17 8.94
C GLY A 125 -4.62 -3.12 8.66
N HIS A 126 -4.24 -1.86 8.40
CA HIS A 126 -5.20 -0.78 8.14
C HIS A 126 -6.16 -1.12 6.99
N MET A 127 -5.63 -1.63 5.88
CA MET A 127 -6.46 -2.01 4.73
C MET A 127 -7.34 -3.22 5.02
N ASN A 128 -6.83 -4.22 5.75
CA ASN A 128 -7.59 -5.39 6.15
C ASN A 128 -8.83 -4.99 6.98
N VAL A 129 -8.65 -4.10 7.96
CA VAL A 129 -9.75 -3.62 8.81
C VAL A 129 -10.80 -2.87 7.99
N LEU A 130 -10.39 -1.95 7.11
CA LEU A 130 -11.32 -1.17 6.30
C LEU A 130 -12.11 -2.03 5.31
N LEU A 131 -11.46 -2.98 4.68
CA LEU A 131 -12.11 -3.90 3.74
C LEU A 131 -13.06 -4.86 4.47
N ALA A 132 -12.65 -5.36 5.64
CA ALA A 132 -13.51 -6.18 6.50
C ALA A 132 -14.72 -5.40 7.01
N GLU A 133 -14.54 -4.12 7.42
CA GLU A 133 -15.64 -3.24 7.82
C GLU A 133 -16.62 -2.99 6.68
N ALA A 134 -16.13 -2.88 5.44
CA ALA A 134 -16.96 -2.83 4.25
C ALA A 134 -17.69 -4.15 3.97
N GLY A 135 -17.33 -5.25 4.65
CA GLY A 135 -17.92 -6.58 4.49
C GLY A 135 -17.36 -7.33 3.28
N ILE A 136 -16.07 -7.14 2.99
CA ILE A 136 -15.31 -7.95 2.03
C ILE A 136 -14.78 -9.18 2.76
N ASP A 137 -14.92 -10.35 2.13
CA ASP A 137 -14.48 -11.62 2.71
C ASP A 137 -12.96 -11.66 2.87
N TYR A 138 -12.50 -12.25 3.98
CA TYR A 138 -11.07 -12.40 4.25
C TYR A 138 -10.37 -13.26 3.20
N ASP A 139 -11.06 -14.23 2.61
CA ASP A 139 -10.50 -15.09 1.55
C ASP A 139 -10.16 -14.33 0.27
N ALA A 140 -10.82 -13.19 0.03
CA ALA A 140 -10.51 -12.31 -1.10
C ALA A 140 -9.32 -11.37 -0.82
N MET A 141 -8.94 -11.20 0.45
CA MET A 141 -7.81 -10.38 0.87
C MET A 141 -6.54 -11.23 0.88
N LYS A 142 -5.59 -10.91 0.04
CA LYS A 142 -4.33 -11.64 -0.10
C LYS A 142 -3.17 -10.80 0.36
N GLU A 143 -2.32 -11.38 1.20
CA GLU A 143 -1.08 -10.75 1.61
C GLU A 143 -0.08 -10.67 0.43
N MET A 144 0.85 -9.74 0.50
CA MET A 144 1.81 -9.47 -0.55
C MET A 144 2.57 -10.71 -1.01
N ASP A 145 3.00 -11.56 -0.09
CA ASP A 145 3.78 -12.76 -0.40
C ASP A 145 2.97 -13.81 -1.16
N GLU A 146 1.65 -13.84 -0.97
CA GLU A 146 0.76 -14.73 -1.69
C GLU A 146 0.43 -14.19 -3.08
N ILE A 147 0.08 -12.89 -3.16
CA ILE A 147 -0.48 -12.31 -4.37
C ILE A 147 0.57 -11.91 -5.41
N ASN A 148 1.83 -11.65 -5.01
CA ASN A 148 2.86 -11.17 -5.92
C ASN A 148 3.14 -12.13 -7.09
N GLY A 149 2.96 -13.42 -6.88
CA GLY A 149 3.09 -14.43 -7.95
C GLY A 149 1.90 -14.50 -8.91
N GLU A 150 0.82 -13.81 -8.62
CA GLU A 150 -0.40 -13.84 -9.43
C GLU A 150 -0.53 -12.66 -10.39
N PHE A 151 0.18 -11.55 -10.17
CA PHE A 151 0.10 -10.37 -11.03
C PHE A 151 0.41 -10.65 -12.50
N ASN A 152 1.34 -11.56 -12.78
CA ASN A 152 1.70 -11.94 -14.16
C ASN A 152 0.57 -12.64 -14.92
N ARG A 153 -0.47 -13.10 -14.24
CA ARG A 153 -1.67 -13.74 -14.83
C ARG A 153 -2.90 -12.84 -14.75
N CYS A 154 -2.79 -11.73 -14.03
CA CYS A 154 -3.87 -10.78 -13.83
C CYS A 154 -4.08 -9.93 -15.08
N ASP A 155 -5.32 -9.87 -15.55
CA ASP A 155 -5.66 -9.04 -16.71
C ASP A 155 -5.69 -7.56 -16.36
N VAL A 156 -6.27 -7.23 -15.21
CA VAL A 156 -6.41 -5.84 -14.75
C VAL A 156 -6.00 -5.70 -13.30
N ALA A 157 -4.97 -4.91 -13.03
CA ALA A 157 -4.60 -4.45 -11.70
C ALA A 157 -5.11 -3.02 -11.48
N LEU A 158 -6.04 -2.85 -10.54
CA LEU A 158 -6.63 -1.56 -10.20
C LEU A 158 -6.01 -1.00 -8.92
N VAL A 159 -5.15 0.00 -9.06
CA VAL A 159 -4.50 0.68 -7.94
C VAL A 159 -5.36 1.85 -7.47
N ILE A 160 -5.87 1.79 -6.22
CA ILE A 160 -6.75 2.81 -5.66
C ILE A 160 -6.08 3.51 -4.48
N GLY A 161 -5.57 4.71 -4.73
CA GLY A 161 -4.97 5.54 -3.68
C GLY A 161 -3.68 4.99 -3.08
N ALA A 162 -2.99 4.06 -3.75
CA ALA A 162 -1.65 3.59 -3.42
C ALA A 162 -0.59 4.30 -4.28
N ASN A 163 0.65 4.38 -3.80
CA ASN A 163 1.77 4.96 -4.52
C ASN A 163 3.06 4.17 -4.23
N ASP A 164 3.75 4.45 -3.12
CA ASP A 164 5.07 3.91 -2.83
C ASP A 164 5.10 2.37 -2.78
N VAL A 165 4.03 1.75 -2.33
CA VAL A 165 3.89 0.27 -2.23
C VAL A 165 3.80 -0.45 -3.57
N THR A 166 3.63 0.29 -4.67
CA THR A 166 3.60 -0.22 -6.04
C THR A 166 4.76 0.31 -6.88
N ASN A 167 5.69 1.05 -6.27
CA ASN A 167 6.74 1.74 -6.98
C ASN A 167 7.88 0.80 -7.38
N PRO A 168 8.14 0.56 -8.67
CA PRO A 168 9.20 -0.33 -9.12
C PRO A 168 10.61 0.19 -8.79
N ALA A 169 10.80 1.49 -8.49
CA ALA A 169 12.09 2.04 -8.05
C ALA A 169 12.61 1.37 -6.77
N ALA A 170 11.72 0.82 -5.93
CA ALA A 170 12.11 0.03 -4.77
C ALA A 170 12.94 -1.21 -5.12
N LYS A 171 12.78 -1.77 -6.32
CA LYS A 171 13.51 -2.95 -6.79
C LYS A 171 14.72 -2.60 -7.65
N TYR A 172 14.59 -1.61 -8.52
CA TYR A 172 15.52 -1.40 -9.62
C TYR A 172 16.41 -0.17 -9.48
N ASP A 173 16.10 0.74 -8.57
CA ASP A 173 16.88 1.97 -8.38
C ASP A 173 17.60 2.01 -7.03
N PRO A 174 18.91 1.66 -6.98
CA PRO A 174 19.70 1.71 -5.75
C PRO A 174 19.82 3.12 -5.14
N GLY A 175 19.59 4.18 -5.92
CA GLY A 175 19.61 5.56 -5.44
C GLY A 175 18.30 6.00 -4.80
N SER A 176 17.24 5.20 -4.92
CA SER A 176 15.93 5.52 -4.37
C SER A 176 15.89 5.38 -2.85
N PRO A 177 15.27 6.33 -2.12
CA PRO A 177 15.10 6.22 -0.67
C PRO A 177 14.26 5.02 -0.23
N ILE A 178 13.50 4.41 -1.14
CA ILE A 178 12.71 3.19 -0.87
C ILE A 178 13.40 1.91 -1.37
N TYR A 179 14.62 2.00 -1.85
CA TYR A 179 15.33 0.82 -2.36
C TYR A 179 15.38 -0.32 -1.33
N GLY A 180 15.08 -1.53 -1.79
CA GLY A 180 15.01 -2.73 -0.95
C GLY A 180 13.70 -2.88 -0.16
N MET A 181 12.77 -1.93 -0.22
CA MET A 181 11.44 -2.11 0.33
C MET A 181 10.67 -3.15 -0.51
N PRO A 182 10.07 -4.18 0.11
CA PRO A 182 9.17 -5.06 -0.61
C PRO A 182 8.01 -4.26 -1.20
N VAL A 183 7.62 -4.54 -2.44
CA VAL A 183 6.51 -3.88 -3.13
C VAL A 183 5.63 -4.88 -3.84
N LEU A 184 4.40 -4.48 -4.12
CA LEU A 184 3.48 -5.25 -4.96
C LEU A 184 3.92 -5.18 -6.42
N ASN A 185 3.96 -6.34 -7.09
CA ASN A 185 4.43 -6.50 -8.47
C ASN A 185 3.40 -6.05 -9.51
N VAL A 186 2.74 -4.94 -9.28
CA VAL A 186 1.64 -4.46 -10.12
C VAL A 186 2.04 -4.28 -11.59
N ALA A 187 3.29 -3.90 -11.84
CA ALA A 187 3.82 -3.73 -13.20
C ALA A 187 3.87 -5.03 -14.02
N GLU A 188 3.67 -6.19 -13.41
CA GLU A 188 3.63 -7.49 -14.09
C GLU A 188 2.23 -7.83 -14.64
N ALA A 189 1.19 -7.08 -14.26
CA ALA A 189 -0.18 -7.27 -14.77
C ALA A 189 -0.30 -6.83 -16.23
N HIS A 190 -1.23 -7.43 -16.98
CA HIS A 190 -1.44 -7.10 -18.39
C HIS A 190 -1.91 -5.66 -18.60
N SER A 191 -2.74 -5.15 -17.70
CA SER A 191 -3.18 -3.75 -17.69
C SER A 191 -3.16 -3.21 -16.27
N VAL A 192 -2.59 -2.01 -16.09
CA VAL A 192 -2.54 -1.33 -14.80
C VAL A 192 -3.32 -0.04 -14.85
N ILE A 193 -4.34 0.06 -14.02
CA ILE A 193 -5.21 1.23 -13.92
C ILE A 193 -4.98 1.89 -12.57
N VAL A 194 -4.67 3.18 -12.58
CA VAL A 194 -4.39 3.92 -11.36
C VAL A 194 -5.46 4.97 -11.12
N SER A 195 -6.17 4.83 -10.01
CA SER A 195 -7.13 5.82 -9.52
C SER A 195 -6.50 6.62 -8.40
N LYS A 196 -6.15 7.86 -8.67
CA LYS A 196 -5.62 8.79 -7.66
C LYS A 196 -6.04 10.24 -7.97
N ARG A 197 -6.10 11.06 -6.93
CA ARG A 197 -6.55 12.44 -7.03
C ARG A 197 -5.59 13.35 -7.80
N SER A 198 -4.31 13.10 -7.72
CA SER A 198 -3.25 13.87 -8.40
C SER A 198 -2.04 12.98 -8.65
N MET A 199 -1.18 13.39 -9.59
CA MET A 199 0.07 12.71 -9.90
C MET A 199 1.20 13.03 -8.90
N SER A 200 0.91 13.72 -7.81
CA SER A 200 1.88 14.04 -6.76
C SER A 200 2.54 12.78 -6.21
N SER A 201 3.80 12.91 -5.81
CA SER A 201 4.59 11.87 -5.14
C SER A 201 3.87 11.34 -3.88
N GLY A 202 4.22 10.13 -3.47
CA GLY A 202 3.73 9.51 -2.25
C GLY A 202 4.44 10.04 -1.00
N TYR A 203 4.32 9.28 0.09
CA TYR A 203 4.96 9.63 1.38
C TYR A 203 6.48 9.66 1.29
N ALA A 204 7.08 8.84 0.42
CA ALA A 204 8.52 8.81 0.20
C ALA A 204 9.05 10.05 -0.55
N GLY A 205 8.17 10.90 -1.10
CA GLY A 205 8.54 12.13 -1.81
C GLY A 205 9.19 11.90 -3.17
N ILE A 206 9.07 10.70 -3.73
CA ILE A 206 9.62 10.32 -5.04
C ILE A 206 8.51 10.03 -6.04
N ASP A 207 8.82 10.20 -7.31
CA ASP A 207 7.91 9.84 -8.38
C ASP A 207 7.82 8.32 -8.56
N ASN A 208 6.68 7.87 -9.07
CA ASN A 208 6.46 6.47 -9.35
C ASN A 208 6.49 6.23 -10.87
N PRO A 209 7.55 5.60 -11.40
CA PRO A 209 7.68 5.32 -12.83
C PRO A 209 6.53 4.48 -13.40
N LEU A 210 5.85 3.70 -12.56
CA LEU A 210 4.69 2.90 -12.97
C LEU A 210 3.60 3.74 -13.68
N PHE A 211 3.44 5.00 -13.28
CA PHE A 211 2.38 5.86 -13.82
C PHE A 211 2.67 6.42 -15.21
N TYR A 212 3.90 6.27 -15.69
CA TYR A 212 4.40 6.81 -16.95
C TYR A 212 4.79 5.71 -17.95
N GLN A 213 4.63 4.44 -17.58
CA GLN A 213 4.95 3.33 -18.48
C GLN A 213 3.89 3.21 -19.59
N PRO A 214 4.31 2.98 -20.82
CA PRO A 214 3.39 2.65 -21.92
C PRO A 214 2.82 1.24 -21.69
N GLN A 215 1.55 1.16 -21.42
CA GLN A 215 0.78 -0.09 -21.36
C GLN A 215 -0.44 0.02 -22.25
#